data_af537015b830f5b57b2e69034130b01a
#
_entry.id   af537015b830f5b57b2e69034130b01a
#
_cell.length_a   1.000
_cell.length_b   1.000
_cell.length_c   1.000
_cell.angle_alpha   90.00
_cell.angle_beta   90.00
_cell.angle_gamma   90.00
#
_symmetry.space_group_name_H-M   'P 1'
#
loop_
_entity.id
_entity.type
_entity.pdbx_description
1 polymer ?
#
loop_
_entity_poly.entity_id
_entity_poly.type
_entity_poly.pdbx_seq_one_letter_code
_entity_poly.pdbx_strand_id
1 'polypeptide(L)' 'MKEAARLKTIEINPRTNRLEIDIMEQKGSFAVVVCNGKARLTELPQFGETKIITHQGKVKRVKFDEGEEF' A
#
# COMPACT_ATOMS: atom_id res chain seq x y z
N MET A 1 -4.09 15.50 -3.06
CA MET A 1 -3.03 14.55 -2.77
C MET A 1 -3.39 13.20 -3.34
N LYS A 2 -2.81 12.91 -4.46
CA LYS A 2 -3.14 11.66 -5.16
C LYS A 2 -2.66 10.43 -4.40
N GLU A 3 -1.54 10.56 -3.70
CA GLU A 3 -0.99 9.44 -2.95
C GLU A 3 -1.93 8.98 -1.85
N ALA A 4 -2.57 9.92 -1.17
CA ALA A 4 -3.48 9.58 -0.10
C ALA A 4 -4.69 8.79 -0.60
N ALA A 5 -5.13 9.07 -1.81
CA ALA A 5 -6.28 8.39 -2.39
C ALA A 5 -5.99 6.94 -2.79
N ARG A 6 -4.72 6.60 -2.96
CA ARG A 6 -4.32 5.26 -3.35
C ARG A 6 -4.15 4.32 -2.17
N LEU A 7 -3.98 4.87 -0.99
CA LEU A 7 -3.78 4.05 0.21
C LEU A 7 -5.12 3.78 0.86
N LYS A 8 -5.45 2.51 0.97
CA LYS A 8 -6.68 2.07 1.61
C LYS A 8 -6.35 1.36 2.91
N THR A 9 -7.03 1.75 3.97
CA THR A 9 -6.84 1.09 5.26
C THR A 9 -7.49 -0.28 5.21
N ILE A 10 -6.77 -1.28 5.69
CA ILE A 10 -7.28 -2.64 5.79
C ILE A 10 -7.36 -2.99 7.26
N GLU A 11 -8.49 -3.57 7.67
CA GLU A 11 -8.66 -3.96 9.04
C GLU A 11 -7.92 -5.25 9.35
N ILE A 12 -7.20 -5.22 10.46
CA ILE A 12 -6.56 -6.41 10.99
C ILE A 12 -7.52 -7.00 12.02
N ASN A 13 -7.76 -8.30 11.94
CA ASN A 13 -8.63 -8.97 12.88
C ASN A 13 -8.00 -8.88 14.28
N PRO A 14 -8.64 -8.17 15.23
CA PRO A 14 -8.03 -7.95 16.54
C PRO A 14 -7.98 -9.23 17.39
N ARG A 15 -8.78 -10.21 17.06
CA ARG A 15 -8.81 -11.46 17.82
C ARG A 15 -7.68 -12.40 17.44
N THR A 16 -7.33 -12.41 16.16
CA THR A 16 -6.31 -13.33 15.66
C THR A 16 -5.03 -12.64 15.24
N ASN A 17 -5.05 -11.30 15.13
CA ASN A 17 -3.96 -10.50 14.58
C ASN A 17 -3.62 -10.91 13.15
N ARG A 18 -4.60 -11.39 12.43
CA ARG A 18 -4.43 -11.81 11.04
C ARG A 18 -5.06 -10.82 10.10
N LEU A 19 -4.49 -10.77 8.93
CA LEU A 19 -4.97 -9.94 7.84
C LEU A 19 -5.50 -10.84 6.73
N GLU A 20 -6.73 -10.60 6.30
CA GLU A 20 -7.29 -11.32 5.18
C GLU A 20 -7.61 -10.35 4.06
N ILE A 21 -7.24 -10.71 2.85
CA ILE A 21 -7.45 -9.88 1.69
C ILE A 21 -8.02 -10.76 0.58
N ASP A 22 -9.11 -10.31 -0.01
CA ASP A 22 -9.64 -10.97 -1.19
C ASP A 22 -8.89 -10.43 -2.40
N ILE A 23 -7.94 -11.21 -2.89
CA ILE A 23 -7.10 -10.74 -3.98
C ILE A 23 -7.87 -10.62 -5.29
N MET A 24 -9.00 -11.30 -5.41
CA MET A 24 -9.81 -11.21 -6.62
C MET A 24 -10.62 -9.92 -6.70
N GLU A 25 -10.80 -9.23 -5.59
CA GLU A 25 -11.44 -7.93 -5.60
C GLU A 25 -10.55 -6.85 -6.18
N GLN A 26 -9.25 -7.09 -6.19
CA GLN A 26 -8.30 -6.11 -6.69
C GLN A 26 -8.20 -6.24 -8.21
N LYS A 27 -8.25 -5.12 -8.89
CA LYS A 27 -8.28 -5.11 -10.36
C LYS A 27 -6.91 -5.24 -11.00
N GLY A 28 -5.87 -5.03 -10.25
CA GLY A 28 -4.53 -5.07 -10.81
C GLY A 28 -3.52 -5.46 -9.76
N SER A 29 -2.30 -5.09 -9.98
CA SER A 29 -1.23 -5.35 -9.03
C SER A 29 -1.36 -4.44 -7.83
N PHE A 30 -1.09 -4.98 -6.66
CA PHE A 30 -1.19 -4.20 -5.44
C PHE A 30 -0.15 -4.67 -4.44
N ALA A 31 0.09 -3.83 -3.45
CA ALA A 31 1.00 -4.15 -2.35
C ALA A 31 0.31 -3.84 -1.03
N VAL A 32 0.69 -4.56 0.00
CA VAL A 32 0.19 -4.32 1.35
C VAL A 32 1.37 -3.94 2.22
N VAL A 33 1.22 -2.82 2.91
CA VAL A 33 2.26 -2.30 3.79
C VAL A 33 1.75 -2.37 5.22
N VAL A 34 2.51 -3.01 6.09
CA VAL A 34 2.15 -3.16 7.49
C VAL A 34 3.19 -2.46 8.34
N CYS A 35 2.72 -1.62 9.24
CA CYS A 35 3.60 -0.90 10.15
C CYS A 35 2.83 -0.53 11.40
N ASN A 36 3.40 -0.80 12.55
CA ASN A 36 2.82 -0.43 13.85
C ASN A 36 1.36 -0.88 14.02
N GLY A 37 1.09 -2.12 13.63
CA GLY A 37 -0.26 -2.68 13.78
C GLY A 37 -1.28 -2.13 12.81
N LYS A 38 -0.84 -1.40 11.81
CA LYS A 38 -1.72 -0.87 10.77
C LYS A 38 -1.35 -1.47 9.43
N ALA A 39 -2.36 -1.79 8.65
CA ALA A 39 -2.15 -2.32 7.32
C ALA A 39 -2.85 -1.43 6.31
N ARG A 40 -2.17 -1.15 5.22
CA ARG A 40 -2.72 -0.37 4.13
C ARG A 40 -2.41 -1.03 2.81
N LEU A 41 -3.40 -1.02 1.93
CA LEU A 41 -3.26 -1.56 0.60
C LEU A 41 -3.08 -0.40 -0.37
N THR A 42 -2.15 -0.57 -1.29
CA THR A 42 -1.95 0.40 -2.35
C THR A 42 -1.95 -0.30 -3.69
N GLU A 43 -2.66 0.27 -4.65
CA GLU A 43 -2.59 -0.22 -6.00
C GLU A 43 -1.29 0.26 -6.63
N LEU A 44 -0.67 -0.61 -7.40
CA LEU A 44 0.57 -0.26 -8.05
C LEU A 44 0.28 0.42 -9.39
N PRO A 45 1.11 1.38 -9.79
CA PRO A 45 0.89 2.04 -11.07
C PRO A 45 1.12 1.08 -12.21
N GLN A 46 0.45 1.35 -13.33
CA GLN A 46 0.63 0.53 -14.51
C GLN A 46 2.06 0.65 -15.04
N PHE A 47 2.62 1.83 -14.97
CA PHE A 47 4.00 2.08 -15.35
C PHE A 47 4.62 2.96 -14.28
N GLY A 48 5.83 2.62 -13.87
CA GLY A 48 6.53 3.44 -12.90
C GLY A 48 6.98 2.65 -11.69
N GLU A 49 7.19 3.36 -10.61
CA GLU A 49 7.73 2.79 -9.38
C GLU A 49 6.89 3.19 -8.19
N THR A 50 6.83 2.30 -7.23
CA THR A 50 6.26 2.61 -5.93
C THR A 50 7.37 2.42 -4.91
N LYS A 51 7.63 3.46 -4.12
CA LYS A 51 8.71 3.44 -3.14
C LYS A 51 8.13 3.53 -1.74
N ILE A 52 8.62 2.68 -0.87
CA ILE A 52 8.23 2.71 0.53
C ILE A 52 9.38 3.32 1.30
N ILE A 53 9.15 4.49 1.87
CA ILE A 53 10.19 5.24 2.55
C ILE A 53 10.05 5.02 4.04
N THR A 54 11.12 4.53 4.65
CA THR A 54 11.13 4.25 6.07
C THR A 54 12.09 5.19 6.78
N HIS A 55 11.80 5.43 8.05
CA HIS A 55 12.63 6.25 8.90
C HIS A 55 12.63 5.65 10.30
N GLN A 56 13.80 5.33 10.80
CA GLN A 56 13.94 4.69 12.12
C GLN A 56 13.10 3.42 12.24
N GLY A 57 13.08 2.62 11.17
CA GLY A 57 12.37 1.35 11.18
C GLY A 57 10.87 1.45 10.98
N LYS A 58 10.35 2.64 10.75
CA LYS A 58 8.92 2.85 10.57
C LYS A 58 8.64 3.38 9.18
N VAL A 59 7.50 2.99 8.63
CA VAL A 59 7.10 3.50 7.33
C VAL A 59 6.68 4.94 7.46
N LYS A 60 7.37 5.81 6.75
CA LYS A 60 7.09 7.25 6.78
C LYS A 60 6.09 7.63 5.71
N ARG A 61 6.28 7.11 4.50
CA ARG A 61 5.37 7.41 3.40
C ARG A 61 5.52 6.37 2.29
N VAL A 62 4.52 6.34 1.44
CA VAL A 62 4.57 5.58 0.21
C VAL A 62 4.55 6.60 -0.92
N LYS A 63 5.55 6.54 -1.78
CA LYS A 63 5.69 7.50 -2.87
C LYS A 63 5.46 6.80 -4.19
N PHE A 64 4.66 7.41 -5.04
CA PHE A 64 4.36 6.89 -6.36
C PHE A 64 5.08 7.73 -7.40
N ASP A 65 5.86 7.07 -8.21
CA ASP A 65 6.68 7.73 -9.22
C ASP A 65 6.30 7.13 -10.56
N GLU A 66 5.26 7.68 -11.16
CA GLU A 66 4.74 7.15 -12.40
C GLU A 66 5.46 7.78 -13.58
N GLY A 67 5.95 6.90 -14.44
CA GLY A 67 6.66 7.36 -15.61
C GLY A 67 5.71 7.89 -16.67
N GLU A 68 6.23 8.75 -17.51
CA GLU A 68 5.52 9.23 -18.68
C GLU A 68 6.24 8.74 -19.91
N GLU A 69 5.49 8.41 -20.92
CA GLU A 69 6.07 8.01 -22.17
C GLU A 69 6.69 9.19 -22.88
N PHE A 70 7.84 8.99 -23.40
CA PHE A 70 8.49 10.01 -24.21
C PHE A 70 7.86 10.03 -25.61
#